data_75f502e8465b2e61a277909f18870a4a
#
_entry.id   75f502e8465b2e61a277909f18870a4a
#
_cell.length_a   1.000
_cell.length_b   1.000
_cell.length_c   1.000
_cell.angle_alpha   90.00
_cell.angle_beta   90.00
_cell.angle_gamma   90.00
#
_symmetry.space_group_name_H-M   'P 1'
#
loop_
_entity.id
_entity.type
_entity.pdbx_description
1 polymer ?
#
loop_
_entity_poly.entity_id
_entity_poly.type
_entity_poly.pdbx_seq_one_letter_code
_entity_poly.pdbx_strand_id
1 'polypeptide(L)'
;MSDIAESLSYVSGLRDRAVSRLTDGIRIDLSRASTSDAMAVLFKLASSPSTAGDARALLHELQVHQVEVELQQEELLTSRHKLESELTRLTTLIEHAPAALMLVNEATVLCEINPAGAQLLGVAIDAVLGRPLRSFLSASSGEVLQKMLARARDGAVPETCELQLLPQGGVTRRLLCSAGTEASSGQFVLVLLAPASQG
;
A
#
# COMPACT_ATOMS: atom_id res chain seq x y z
N MET A 1 -4.05 -20.14 28.72
CA MET A 1 -2.85 -20.19 27.86
C MET A 1 -2.10 -21.54 27.91
N SER A 2 -2.32 -22.40 28.89
CA SER A 2 -1.72 -23.77 28.95
C SER A 2 -2.34 -24.75 27.92
N ASP A 3 -3.63 -24.63 27.66
CA ASP A 3 -4.40 -25.61 26.85
C ASP A 3 -3.97 -25.62 25.35
N ILE A 4 -3.60 -24.45 24.81
CA ILE A 4 -3.15 -24.32 23.40
C ILE A 4 -1.74 -24.92 23.23
N ALA A 5 -0.86 -24.77 24.21
CA ALA A 5 0.49 -25.34 24.16
C ALA A 5 0.48 -26.88 24.27
N GLU A 6 -0.43 -27.42 25.07
CA GLU A 6 -0.63 -28.89 25.17
C GLU A 6 -1.24 -29.46 23.89
N SER A 7 -2.20 -28.78 23.29
CA SER A 7 -2.79 -29.19 22.01
C SER A 7 -1.75 -29.19 20.88
N LEU A 8 -0.93 -28.15 20.78
CA LEU A 8 0.16 -28.06 19.78
C LEU A 8 1.24 -29.15 19.99
N SER A 9 1.56 -29.47 21.25
CA SER A 9 2.51 -30.54 21.56
C SER A 9 1.96 -31.93 21.21
N TYR A 10 0.65 -32.15 21.45
CA TYR A 10 -0.02 -33.42 21.12
C TYR A 10 -0.08 -33.63 19.59
N VAL A 11 -0.42 -32.59 18.84
CA VAL A 11 -0.48 -32.61 17.36
C VAL A 11 0.89 -32.82 16.75
N SER A 12 1.95 -32.16 17.27
CA SER A 12 3.33 -32.40 16.86
C SER A 12 3.75 -33.85 17.09
N GLY A 13 3.43 -34.43 18.24
CA GLY A 13 3.74 -35.83 18.55
C GLY A 13 2.95 -36.85 17.71
N LEU A 14 1.75 -36.51 17.25
CA LEU A 14 0.99 -37.35 16.28
C LEU A 14 1.61 -37.28 14.89
N ARG A 15 2.03 -36.11 14.46
CA ARG A 15 2.71 -35.90 13.17
C ARG A 15 4.01 -36.66 13.09
N ASP A 16 4.85 -36.57 14.12
CA ASP A 16 6.13 -37.30 14.17
C ASP A 16 5.96 -38.81 14.17
N ARG A 17 4.96 -39.34 14.87
CA ARG A 17 4.61 -40.76 14.85
C ARG A 17 4.05 -41.20 13.51
N ALA A 18 3.22 -40.40 12.86
CA ALA A 18 2.70 -40.70 11.53
C ALA A 18 3.80 -40.69 10.48
N VAL A 19 4.70 -39.69 10.53
CA VAL A 19 5.87 -39.60 9.63
C VAL A 19 6.85 -40.78 9.86
N SER A 20 7.12 -41.13 11.12
CA SER A 20 8.00 -42.29 11.43
C SER A 20 7.44 -43.62 10.92
N ARG A 21 6.13 -43.85 11.05
CA ARG A 21 5.46 -45.05 10.51
C ARG A 21 5.36 -45.07 8.99
N LEU A 22 5.29 -43.87 8.36
CA LEU A 22 5.33 -43.71 6.91
C LEU A 22 6.71 -43.98 6.34
N THR A 23 7.79 -43.55 7.02
CA THR A 23 9.17 -43.73 6.58
C THR A 23 9.66 -45.17 6.76
N ASP A 24 9.18 -45.88 7.78
CA ASP A 24 9.55 -47.28 8.00
C ASP A 24 8.87 -48.28 7.02
N GLY A 25 7.81 -47.88 6.35
CA GLY A 25 7.04 -48.75 5.44
C GLY A 25 7.13 -48.42 3.95
N ILE A 26 7.49 -47.21 3.56
CA ILE A 26 7.43 -46.79 2.16
C ILE A 26 8.50 -45.69 1.91
N ARG A 27 9.51 -46.01 1.12
CA ARG A 27 10.40 -44.98 0.52
C ARG A 27 9.62 -44.19 -0.52
N ILE A 28 8.90 -43.15 -0.11
CA ILE A 28 8.29 -42.20 -0.99
C ILE A 28 9.12 -40.91 -0.93
N ASP A 29 9.57 -40.46 -2.09
CA ASP A 29 10.24 -39.19 -2.26
C ASP A 29 9.20 -38.05 -2.09
N LEU A 30 9.04 -37.56 -0.86
CA LEU A 30 8.06 -36.56 -0.44
C LEU A 30 8.20 -35.22 -1.18
N SER A 31 9.28 -35.00 -1.91
CA SER A 31 9.49 -33.75 -2.66
C SER A 31 8.67 -33.67 -3.96
N ARG A 32 8.03 -34.78 -4.39
CA ARG A 32 7.24 -34.88 -5.63
C ARG A 32 5.87 -35.54 -5.47
N ALA A 33 5.43 -35.80 -4.26
CA ALA A 33 4.13 -36.42 -4.03
C ALA A 33 3.01 -35.47 -4.45
N SER A 34 2.21 -35.90 -5.44
CA SER A 34 1.01 -35.18 -5.85
C SER A 34 -0.07 -35.31 -4.75
N THR A 35 -1.04 -34.40 -4.73
CA THR A 35 -2.20 -34.48 -3.82
C THR A 35 -2.91 -35.86 -3.90
N SER A 36 -2.86 -36.51 -5.07
CA SER A 36 -3.36 -37.87 -5.32
C SER A 36 -2.60 -38.93 -4.54
N ASP A 37 -1.26 -38.80 -4.46
CA ASP A 37 -0.42 -39.78 -3.75
C ASP A 37 -0.59 -39.69 -2.24
N ALA A 38 -0.74 -38.48 -1.72
CA ALA A 38 -1.06 -38.22 -0.31
C ALA A 38 -2.43 -38.81 0.07
N MET A 39 -3.43 -38.69 -0.76
CA MET A 39 -4.75 -39.28 -0.59
C MET A 39 -4.71 -40.83 -0.62
N ALA A 40 -3.92 -41.41 -1.52
CA ALA A 40 -3.75 -42.87 -1.60
C ALA A 40 -3.09 -43.44 -0.33
N VAL A 41 -2.11 -42.70 0.23
CA VAL A 41 -1.44 -43.09 1.48
C VAL A 41 -2.40 -43.00 2.65
N LEU A 42 -3.18 -41.90 2.76
CA LEU A 42 -4.21 -41.73 3.80
C LEU A 42 -5.28 -42.82 3.73
N PHE A 43 -5.71 -43.20 2.52
CA PHE A 43 -6.68 -44.28 2.34
C PHE A 43 -6.12 -45.63 2.80
N LYS A 44 -4.84 -45.92 2.51
CA LYS A 44 -4.17 -47.15 2.95
C LYS A 44 -4.01 -47.20 4.46
N LEU A 45 -3.68 -46.08 5.12
CA LEU A 45 -3.60 -45.96 6.58
C LEU A 45 -4.99 -46.12 7.23
N ALA A 46 -6.03 -45.58 6.62
CA ALA A 46 -7.41 -45.67 7.13
C ALA A 46 -7.99 -47.11 6.98
N SER A 47 -7.44 -47.92 6.07
CA SER A 47 -7.88 -49.32 5.81
C SER A 47 -7.27 -50.34 6.78
N SER A 48 -6.27 -49.94 7.58
CA SER A 48 -5.63 -50.85 8.57
C SER A 48 -6.25 -50.61 9.96
N PRO A 49 -6.73 -51.64 10.66
CA PRO A 49 -7.36 -51.50 11.98
C PRO A 49 -6.45 -50.84 13.05
N SER A 50 -5.12 -51.02 12.91
CA SER A 50 -4.14 -50.47 13.86
C SER A 50 -3.82 -49.00 13.66
N THR A 51 -4.12 -48.41 12.47
CA THR A 51 -3.80 -47.01 12.10
C THR A 51 -5.04 -46.18 11.73
N ALA A 52 -6.22 -46.80 11.70
CA ALA A 52 -7.46 -46.16 11.31
C ALA A 52 -7.85 -44.95 12.21
N GLY A 53 -7.51 -45.04 13.51
CA GLY A 53 -7.75 -43.92 14.46
C GLY A 53 -6.86 -42.72 14.15
N ASP A 54 -5.58 -42.96 13.91
CA ASP A 54 -4.60 -41.91 13.61
C ASP A 54 -4.88 -41.28 12.24
N ALA A 55 -5.29 -42.07 11.25
CA ALA A 55 -5.67 -41.57 9.91
C ALA A 55 -6.91 -40.67 9.96
N ARG A 56 -7.92 -41.03 10.80
CA ARG A 56 -9.12 -40.16 10.98
C ARG A 56 -8.78 -38.84 11.66
N ALA A 57 -7.90 -38.85 12.67
CA ALA A 57 -7.45 -37.64 13.34
C ALA A 57 -6.70 -36.70 12.37
N LEU A 58 -5.82 -37.24 11.54
CA LEU A 58 -5.10 -36.47 10.52
C LEU A 58 -6.02 -35.92 9.43
N LEU A 59 -7.01 -36.72 8.98
CA LEU A 59 -8.00 -36.24 8.02
C LEU A 59 -8.83 -35.08 8.60
N HIS A 60 -9.23 -35.18 9.86
CA HIS A 60 -9.97 -34.10 10.52
C HIS A 60 -9.12 -32.84 10.65
N GLU A 61 -7.86 -32.99 11.04
CA GLU A 61 -6.92 -31.85 11.13
C GLU A 61 -6.68 -31.20 9.77
N LEU A 62 -6.53 -32.00 8.69
CA LEU A 62 -6.40 -31.47 7.32
C LEU A 62 -7.67 -30.72 6.89
N GLN A 63 -8.86 -31.23 7.23
CA GLN A 63 -10.11 -30.54 6.93
C GLN A 63 -10.22 -29.21 7.68
N VAL A 64 -9.88 -29.16 8.96
CA VAL A 64 -9.86 -27.92 9.74
C VAL A 64 -8.87 -26.93 9.13
N HIS A 65 -7.65 -27.38 8.82
CA HIS A 65 -6.63 -26.53 8.22
C HIS A 65 -7.04 -26.00 6.83
N GLN A 66 -7.72 -26.82 6.02
CA GLN A 66 -8.25 -26.39 4.74
C GLN A 66 -9.27 -25.28 4.90
N VAL A 67 -10.22 -25.42 5.85
CA VAL A 67 -11.21 -24.38 6.15
C VAL A 67 -10.52 -23.10 6.67
N GLU A 68 -9.49 -23.22 7.51
CA GLU A 68 -8.72 -22.08 7.99
C GLU A 68 -8.04 -21.34 6.83
N VAL A 69 -7.43 -22.06 5.88
CA VAL A 69 -6.80 -21.47 4.69
C VAL A 69 -7.86 -20.78 3.80
N GLU A 70 -9.01 -21.39 3.60
CA GLU A 70 -10.11 -20.80 2.83
C GLU A 70 -10.60 -19.50 3.48
N LEU A 71 -10.80 -19.49 4.80
CA LEU A 71 -11.19 -18.28 5.54
C LEU A 71 -10.13 -17.17 5.46
N GLN A 72 -8.84 -17.54 5.61
CA GLN A 72 -7.74 -16.58 5.45
C GLN A 72 -7.69 -15.99 4.04
N GLN A 73 -7.94 -16.79 3.00
CA GLN A 73 -8.00 -16.31 1.62
C GLN A 73 -9.18 -15.35 1.42
N GLU A 74 -10.34 -15.66 1.96
CA GLU A 74 -11.52 -14.80 1.91
C GLU A 74 -11.27 -13.45 2.62
N GLU A 75 -10.63 -13.49 3.79
CA GLU A 75 -10.27 -12.30 4.55
C GLU A 75 -9.24 -11.43 3.81
N LEU A 76 -8.22 -12.04 3.20
CA LEU A 76 -7.25 -11.35 2.37
C LEU A 76 -7.90 -10.69 1.15
N LEU A 77 -8.76 -11.39 0.44
CA LEU A 77 -9.49 -10.82 -0.70
C LEU A 77 -10.38 -9.65 -0.28
N THR A 78 -11.11 -9.80 0.83
CA THR A 78 -11.96 -8.74 1.38
C THR A 78 -11.14 -7.52 1.77
N SER A 79 -10.01 -7.73 2.47
CA SER A 79 -9.08 -6.66 2.85
C SER A 79 -8.50 -5.94 1.63
N ARG A 80 -8.10 -6.70 0.62
CA ARG A 80 -7.58 -6.15 -0.64
C ARG A 80 -8.62 -5.27 -1.35
N HIS A 81 -9.85 -5.75 -1.52
CA HIS A 81 -10.93 -4.98 -2.13
C HIS A 81 -11.23 -3.69 -1.38
N LYS A 82 -11.19 -3.74 -0.04
CA LYS A 82 -11.35 -2.55 0.80
C LYS A 82 -10.25 -1.53 0.56
N LEU A 83 -8.99 -1.97 0.52
CA LEU A 83 -7.85 -1.10 0.22
C LEU A 83 -7.94 -0.49 -1.19
N GLU A 84 -8.28 -1.27 -2.20
CA GLU A 84 -8.46 -0.80 -3.58
C GLU A 84 -9.60 0.25 -3.67
N SER A 85 -10.69 0.03 -2.95
CA SER A 85 -11.80 0.98 -2.88
C SER A 85 -11.41 2.30 -2.22
N GLU A 86 -10.66 2.24 -1.09
CA GLU A 86 -10.18 3.45 -0.41
C GLU A 86 -9.14 4.21 -1.24
N LEU A 87 -8.23 3.52 -1.93
CA LEU A 87 -7.29 4.15 -2.85
C LEU A 87 -8.01 4.86 -3.99
N THR A 88 -9.00 4.21 -4.62
CA THR A 88 -9.81 4.81 -5.67
C THR A 88 -10.53 6.06 -5.17
N ARG A 89 -11.11 5.98 -3.97
CA ARG A 89 -11.78 7.13 -3.35
C ARG A 89 -10.83 8.29 -3.11
N LEU A 90 -9.63 8.04 -2.55
CA LEU A 90 -8.64 9.09 -2.30
C LEU A 90 -8.13 9.72 -3.60
N THR A 91 -7.84 8.91 -4.61
CA THR A 91 -7.45 9.40 -5.94
C THR A 91 -8.52 10.29 -6.53
N THR A 92 -9.79 9.86 -6.49
CA THR A 92 -10.92 10.66 -6.97
C THR A 92 -11.05 12.00 -6.24
N LEU A 93 -10.86 12.02 -4.92
CA LEU A 93 -10.88 13.26 -4.14
C LEU A 93 -9.76 14.23 -4.54
N ILE A 94 -8.55 13.73 -4.79
CA ILE A 94 -7.41 14.53 -5.23
C ILE A 94 -7.63 15.07 -6.65
N GLU A 95 -8.10 14.22 -7.56
CA GLU A 95 -8.36 14.59 -8.95
C GLU A 95 -9.46 15.66 -9.09
N HIS A 96 -10.50 15.59 -8.26
CA HIS A 96 -11.63 16.53 -8.30
C HIS A 96 -11.51 17.68 -7.27
N ALA A 97 -10.38 17.76 -6.54
CA ALA A 97 -10.16 18.86 -5.62
C ALA A 97 -10.13 20.21 -6.38
N PRO A 98 -10.87 21.24 -5.92
CA PRO A 98 -10.87 22.56 -6.57
C PRO A 98 -9.55 23.32 -6.34
N ALA A 99 -8.74 22.89 -5.37
CA ALA A 99 -7.43 23.44 -5.09
C ALA A 99 -6.36 22.77 -5.95
N ALA A 100 -5.35 23.51 -6.38
CA ALA A 100 -4.18 22.95 -7.01
C ALA A 100 -3.34 22.23 -5.96
N LEU A 101 -3.22 20.92 -6.11
CA LEU A 101 -2.39 20.04 -5.27
C LEU A 101 -1.16 19.59 -6.07
N MET A 102 0.00 19.73 -5.47
CA MET A 102 1.29 19.38 -6.10
C MET A 102 2.19 18.72 -5.09
N LEU A 103 2.89 17.69 -5.52
CA LEU A 103 3.96 17.04 -4.77
C LEU A 103 5.30 17.42 -5.41
N VAL A 104 6.20 17.98 -4.62
CA VAL A 104 7.54 18.37 -5.07
C VAL A 104 8.62 17.74 -4.20
N ASN A 105 9.76 17.44 -4.80
CA ASN A 105 10.94 16.98 -4.05
C ASN A 105 11.73 18.19 -3.46
N GLU A 106 12.82 17.91 -2.76
CA GLU A 106 13.70 18.94 -2.17
C GLU A 106 14.28 19.94 -3.19
N ALA A 107 14.47 19.52 -4.43
CA ALA A 107 14.93 20.39 -5.53
C ALA A 107 13.77 21.18 -6.17
N THR A 108 12.58 21.18 -5.59
CA THR A 108 11.33 21.79 -6.10
C THR A 108 10.86 21.21 -7.44
N VAL A 109 11.30 20.01 -7.79
CA VAL A 109 10.84 19.32 -9.00
C VAL A 109 9.47 18.71 -8.76
N LEU A 110 8.54 18.94 -9.69
CA LEU A 110 7.18 18.40 -9.64
C LEU A 110 7.20 16.88 -9.85
N CYS A 111 6.77 16.16 -8.82
CA CYS A 111 6.61 14.70 -8.84
C CYS A 111 5.18 14.31 -9.21
N GLU A 112 4.20 15.00 -8.63
CA GLU A 112 2.78 14.77 -8.88
C GLU A 112 2.03 16.09 -8.92
N ILE A 113 0.92 16.13 -9.65
CA ILE A 113 0.05 17.29 -9.77
C ILE A 113 -1.38 16.83 -10.10
N ASN A 114 -2.37 17.44 -9.47
CA ASN A 114 -3.76 17.20 -9.81
C ASN A 114 -4.21 18.04 -11.04
N PRO A 115 -5.36 17.73 -11.65
CA PRO A 115 -5.88 18.49 -12.80
C PRO A 115 -6.04 19.99 -12.54
N ALA A 116 -6.48 20.38 -11.33
CA ALA A 116 -6.61 21.79 -10.97
C ALA A 116 -5.24 22.51 -10.97
N GLY A 117 -4.19 21.82 -10.52
CA GLY A 117 -2.82 22.33 -10.56
C GLY A 117 -2.31 22.53 -11.99
N ALA A 118 -2.54 21.54 -12.86
CA ALA A 118 -2.16 21.63 -14.27
C ALA A 118 -2.88 22.78 -14.99
N GLN A 119 -4.17 22.95 -14.74
CA GLN A 119 -4.97 24.09 -15.25
C GLN A 119 -4.45 25.41 -14.72
N LEU A 120 -4.08 25.48 -13.44
CA LEU A 120 -3.52 26.69 -12.83
C LEU A 120 -2.20 27.10 -13.51
N LEU A 121 -1.32 26.12 -13.79
CA LEU A 121 -0.07 26.34 -14.51
C LEU A 121 -0.26 26.52 -16.02
N GLY A 122 -1.45 26.23 -16.57
CA GLY A 122 -1.78 26.33 -17.98
C GLY A 122 -0.99 25.37 -18.88
N VAL A 123 -0.60 24.22 -18.33
CA VAL A 123 0.25 23.23 -19.01
C VAL A 123 -0.35 21.84 -18.81
N ALA A 124 -0.18 20.93 -19.78
CA ALA A 124 -0.60 19.54 -19.64
C ALA A 124 0.19 18.83 -18.54
N ILE A 125 -0.43 17.89 -17.82
CA ILE A 125 0.18 17.16 -16.69
C ILE A 125 1.52 16.53 -17.11
N ASP A 126 1.56 15.82 -18.23
CA ASP A 126 2.77 15.14 -18.72
C ASP A 126 3.92 16.11 -19.06
N ALA A 127 3.58 17.38 -19.36
CA ALA A 127 4.58 18.39 -19.71
C ALA A 127 5.15 19.13 -18.49
N VAL A 128 4.53 18.99 -17.31
CA VAL A 128 4.99 19.62 -16.05
C VAL A 128 5.76 18.66 -15.17
N LEU A 129 5.45 17.37 -15.19
CA LEU A 129 6.15 16.37 -14.39
C LEU A 129 7.65 16.35 -14.68
N GLY A 130 8.45 16.25 -13.63
CA GLY A 130 9.92 16.29 -13.73
C GLY A 130 10.50 17.70 -13.94
N ARG A 131 9.69 18.75 -14.05
CA ARG A 131 10.18 20.13 -14.17
C ARG A 131 10.21 20.82 -12.80
N PRO A 132 11.16 21.71 -12.58
CA PRO A 132 11.19 22.49 -11.34
C PRO A 132 10.05 23.51 -11.33
N LEU A 133 9.27 23.55 -10.23
CA LEU A 133 8.14 24.46 -10.06
C LEU A 133 8.56 25.92 -10.22
N ARG A 134 9.79 26.25 -9.84
CA ARG A 134 10.35 27.61 -10.02
C ARG A 134 10.35 28.08 -11.48
N SER A 135 10.32 27.19 -12.48
CA SER A 135 10.26 27.55 -13.89
C SER A 135 8.90 28.16 -14.29
N PHE A 136 7.90 28.04 -13.44
CA PHE A 136 6.56 28.61 -13.62
C PHE A 136 6.32 29.84 -12.75
N LEU A 137 7.26 30.18 -11.88
CA LEU A 137 7.17 31.28 -10.92
C LEU A 137 8.06 32.46 -11.31
N SER A 138 7.70 33.66 -10.85
CA SER A 138 8.63 34.80 -10.89
C SER A 138 9.88 34.50 -10.04
N ALA A 139 11.02 35.13 -10.35
CA ALA A 139 12.26 34.90 -9.63
C ALA A 139 12.13 35.12 -8.12
N SER A 140 11.45 36.21 -7.71
CA SER A 140 11.16 36.51 -6.31
C SER A 140 10.30 35.44 -5.63
N SER A 141 9.30 34.91 -6.34
CA SER A 141 8.44 33.86 -5.79
C SER A 141 9.16 32.52 -5.68
N GLY A 142 10.12 32.23 -6.54
CA GLY A 142 10.98 31.09 -6.43
C GLY A 142 11.82 31.08 -5.14
N GLU A 143 12.34 32.25 -4.73
CA GLU A 143 13.08 32.43 -3.46
C GLU A 143 12.15 32.28 -2.23
N VAL A 144 10.93 32.84 -2.31
CA VAL A 144 9.92 32.71 -1.26
C VAL A 144 9.54 31.25 -1.06
N LEU A 145 9.30 30.52 -2.15
CA LEU A 145 8.99 29.10 -2.12
C LEU A 145 10.11 28.30 -1.44
N GLN A 146 11.36 28.51 -1.82
CA GLN A 146 12.52 27.82 -1.20
C GLN A 146 12.61 28.07 0.32
N LYS A 147 12.42 29.31 0.75
CA LYS A 147 12.42 29.67 2.19
C LYS A 147 11.30 28.96 2.93
N MET A 148 10.10 28.92 2.34
CA MET A 148 8.95 28.24 2.92
C MET A 148 9.20 26.72 3.06
N LEU A 149 9.74 26.08 2.02
CA LEU A 149 10.06 24.63 2.07
C LEU A 149 11.15 24.31 3.11
N ALA A 150 12.16 25.17 3.24
CA ALA A 150 13.18 25.00 4.27
C ALA A 150 12.56 25.04 5.67
N ARG A 151 11.65 25.98 5.95
CA ARG A 151 10.93 26.07 7.22
C ARG A 151 9.98 24.88 7.45
N ALA A 152 9.28 24.44 6.40
CA ALA A 152 8.40 23.28 6.49
C ALA A 152 9.20 22.02 6.86
N ARG A 153 10.41 21.86 6.32
CA ARG A 153 11.31 20.75 6.68
C ARG A 153 11.74 20.77 8.13
N ASP A 154 11.96 21.95 8.69
CA ASP A 154 12.35 22.14 10.09
C ASP A 154 11.17 21.99 11.07
N GLY A 155 9.99 21.55 10.60
CA GLY A 155 8.82 21.28 11.43
C GLY A 155 8.03 22.54 11.81
N ALA A 156 8.25 23.65 11.12
CA ALA A 156 7.44 24.86 11.31
C ALA A 156 5.97 24.59 10.92
N VAL A 157 5.06 25.27 11.63
CA VAL A 157 3.63 25.23 11.29
C VAL A 157 3.45 25.67 9.82
N PRO A 158 2.53 25.02 9.04
CA PRO A 158 2.29 25.39 7.67
C PRO A 158 2.05 26.91 7.53
N GLU A 159 3.01 27.60 6.93
CA GLU A 159 2.87 29.03 6.63
C GLU A 159 2.25 29.20 5.25
N THR A 160 1.43 30.21 5.10
CA THR A 160 0.90 30.60 3.80
C THR A 160 1.75 31.72 3.22
N CYS A 161 2.21 31.59 1.99
CA CYS A 161 2.91 32.63 1.28
C CYS A 161 2.21 33.00 -0.03
N GLU A 162 2.42 34.22 -0.51
CA GLU A 162 1.98 34.62 -1.83
C GLU A 162 3.06 34.30 -2.86
N LEU A 163 2.65 33.67 -3.95
CA LEU A 163 3.49 33.36 -5.11
C LEU A 163 2.90 34.04 -6.35
N GLN A 164 3.76 34.40 -7.28
CA GLN A 164 3.37 34.93 -8.59
C GLN A 164 3.79 33.97 -9.67
N LEU A 165 2.83 33.56 -10.48
CA LEU A 165 3.12 32.81 -11.71
C LEU A 165 3.73 33.74 -12.76
N LEU A 166 4.59 33.15 -13.60
CA LEU A 166 5.04 33.82 -14.81
C LEU A 166 3.84 34.16 -15.69
N PRO A 167 3.85 35.32 -16.36
CA PRO A 167 2.73 35.73 -17.17
C PRO A 167 2.49 34.77 -18.32
N GLN A 168 1.31 34.19 -18.36
CA GLN A 168 0.80 33.45 -19.50
C GLN A 168 -0.22 34.34 -20.21
N GLY A 169 0.02 34.64 -21.48
CA GLY A 169 -0.82 35.57 -22.22
C GLY A 169 -0.86 37.00 -21.67
N GLY A 170 0.20 37.46 -20.99
CA GLY A 170 0.34 38.80 -20.46
C GLY A 170 -0.31 39.07 -19.08
N VAL A 171 -0.94 38.06 -18.47
CA VAL A 171 -1.59 38.22 -17.16
C VAL A 171 -0.76 37.53 -16.08
N THR A 172 -0.33 38.32 -15.10
CA THR A 172 0.32 37.79 -13.89
C THR A 172 -0.75 37.32 -12.90
N ARG A 173 -0.69 36.09 -12.46
CA ARG A 173 -1.57 35.51 -11.45
C ARG A 173 -0.88 35.43 -10.11
N ARG A 174 -1.49 35.99 -9.06
CA ARG A 174 -1.07 35.79 -7.68
C ARG A 174 -1.78 34.57 -7.10
N LEU A 175 -1.08 33.80 -6.26
CA LEU A 175 -1.56 32.58 -5.62
C LEU A 175 -1.19 32.61 -4.16
N LEU A 176 -2.05 32.04 -3.33
CA LEU A 176 -1.70 31.66 -1.96
C LEU A 176 -1.17 30.22 -2.01
N CYS A 177 -0.01 30.00 -1.44
CA CYS A 177 0.62 28.69 -1.33
C CYS A 177 0.82 28.31 0.12
N SER A 178 0.42 27.09 0.48
CA SER A 178 0.75 26.45 1.76
C SER A 178 1.54 25.19 1.48
N ALA A 179 2.54 24.89 2.33
CA ALA A 179 3.39 23.71 2.20
C ALA A 179 3.30 22.85 3.47
N GLY A 180 3.23 21.55 3.27
CA GLY A 180 3.40 20.52 4.29
C GLY A 180 4.48 19.52 3.87
N THR A 181 5.11 18.85 4.83
CA THR A 181 6.05 17.76 4.56
C THR A 181 5.33 16.42 4.55
N GLU A 182 5.64 15.58 3.57
CA GLU A 182 5.25 14.18 3.61
C GLU A 182 6.25 13.39 4.47
N ALA A 183 5.76 12.81 5.56
CA ALA A 183 6.61 12.20 6.57
C ALA A 183 7.41 10.97 6.06
N SER A 184 6.95 10.32 4.99
CA SER A 184 7.50 9.05 4.49
C SER A 184 8.58 9.22 3.43
N SER A 185 8.52 10.27 2.60
CA SER A 185 9.37 10.41 1.41
C SER A 185 10.29 11.62 1.42
N GLY A 186 10.16 12.53 2.42
CA GLY A 186 10.88 13.80 2.43
C GLY A 186 10.43 14.77 1.34
N GLN A 187 9.30 14.50 0.71
CA GLN A 187 8.67 15.36 -0.28
C GLN A 187 7.78 16.41 0.37
N PHE A 188 7.42 17.43 -0.39
CA PHE A 188 6.54 18.49 0.08
C PHE A 188 5.23 18.48 -0.68
N VAL A 189 4.13 18.51 0.08
CA VAL A 189 2.79 18.71 -0.45
C VAL A 189 2.52 20.20 -0.49
N LEU A 190 2.22 20.73 -1.67
CA LEU A 190 1.85 22.13 -1.89
C LEU A 190 0.37 22.23 -2.21
N VAL A 191 -0.31 23.15 -1.54
CA VAL A 191 -1.68 23.55 -1.85
C VAL A 191 -1.65 24.98 -2.35
N LEU A 192 -2.10 25.19 -3.60
CA LEU A 192 -2.15 26.51 -4.20
C LEU A 192 -3.61 26.91 -4.46
N LEU A 193 -3.94 28.11 -4.06
CA LEU A 193 -5.27 28.70 -4.23
C LEU A 193 -5.15 30.02 -4.99
N ALA A 194 -6.00 30.22 -5.99
CA ALA A 194 -6.18 31.54 -6.54
C ALA A 194 -6.85 32.42 -5.46
N PRO A 195 -6.37 33.64 -5.18
CA PRO A 195 -7.10 34.56 -4.31
C PRO A 195 -8.49 34.81 -4.88
N ALA A 196 -9.50 34.82 -4.01
CA ALA A 196 -10.85 35.15 -4.43
C ALA A 196 -10.80 36.49 -5.15
N SER A 197 -11.28 36.55 -6.39
CA SER A 197 -11.44 37.81 -7.11
C SER A 197 -12.36 38.70 -6.28
N GLN A 198 -11.79 39.74 -5.69
CA GLN A 198 -12.63 40.82 -5.15
C GLN A 198 -13.33 41.47 -6.36
N GLY A 199 -14.62 41.11 -6.54
CA GLY A 199 -15.50 41.77 -7.49
C GLY A 199 -15.81 43.20 -7.09
#